data_3e0f43fddc950bfc19c4fce5e8b1263f
#
_entry.id   3e0f43fddc950bfc19c4fce5e8b1263f
#
_cell.length_a   1.000
_cell.length_b   1.000
_cell.length_c   1.000
_cell.angle_alpha   90.00
_cell.angle_beta   90.00
_cell.angle_gamma   90.00
#
_symmetry.space_group_name_H-M   'P 1'
#
loop_
_entity.id
_entity.type
_entity.pdbx_description
1 polymer ?
#
loop_
_entity_poly.entity_id
_entity_poly.type
_entity_poly.pdbx_seq_one_letter_code
_entity_poly.pdbx_strand_id
1 'polypeptide(L)'
;MHYPEPIARLMDSFMKLPGIGAKTAARLAFFCMDMREEDVLTFANSLISCKRDLHMCSVCGNVTQEDPCEICADPTRDRTKILVVEDARDVMSMERMKEYKGLYHVLHGVLSPMEGTGPDDINITSLITRLQDPEVNEVIIATNATAEGEATAMYLSRLIKPAGIKVTRLAHGLAVGSDIEYADEMTLFRAIEGRREL
;
A
#
# COMPACT_ATOMS: atom_id res chain seq x y z
N MET A 1 27.42 -1.93 31.04
CA MET A 1 26.88 -0.64 31.49
C MET A 1 25.39 -0.81 31.78
N HIS A 2 24.93 -0.50 33.00
CA HIS A 2 23.51 -0.55 33.31
C HIS A 2 22.93 0.87 33.08
N TYR A 3 21.98 0.97 32.15
CA TYR A 3 21.20 2.19 32.03
C TYR A 3 20.15 2.24 33.16
N PRO A 4 19.77 3.43 33.64
CA PRO A 4 18.60 3.59 34.52
C PRO A 4 17.36 2.94 33.89
N GLU A 5 16.51 2.31 34.69
CA GLU A 5 15.35 1.54 34.23
C GLU A 5 14.46 2.29 33.23
N PRO A 6 14.11 3.57 33.40
CA PRO A 6 13.27 4.28 32.43
C PRO A 6 13.92 4.40 31.05
N ILE A 7 15.25 4.61 31.00
CA ILE A 7 16.01 4.67 29.73
C ILE A 7 16.04 3.30 29.07
N ALA A 8 16.31 2.24 29.84
CA ALA A 8 16.33 0.87 29.29
C ALA A 8 14.97 0.49 28.68
N ARG A 9 13.85 0.76 29.36
CA ARG A 9 12.49 0.51 28.85
C ARG A 9 12.18 1.29 27.57
N LEU A 10 12.63 2.54 27.48
CA LEU A 10 12.43 3.35 26.28
C LEU A 10 13.28 2.82 25.11
N MET A 11 14.53 2.40 25.38
CA MET A 11 15.37 1.73 24.39
C MET A 11 14.73 0.45 23.87
N ASP A 12 14.20 -0.39 24.75
CA ASP A 12 13.49 -1.62 24.39
C ASP A 12 12.26 -1.35 23.51
N SER A 13 11.58 -0.23 23.75
CA SER A 13 10.45 0.19 22.94
C SER A 13 10.89 0.62 21.54
N PHE A 14 11.98 1.36 21.41
CA PHE A 14 12.54 1.74 20.12
C PHE A 14 13.08 0.55 19.35
N MET A 15 13.68 -0.45 20.00
CA MET A 15 14.20 -1.66 19.36
C MET A 15 13.09 -2.55 18.76
N LYS A 16 11.83 -2.35 19.12
CA LYS A 16 10.68 -3.02 18.47
C LYS A 16 10.39 -2.47 17.07
N LEU A 17 10.93 -1.29 16.74
CA LEU A 17 10.74 -0.69 15.43
C LEU A 17 11.73 -1.29 14.41
N PRO A 18 11.28 -1.60 13.18
CA PRO A 18 12.14 -2.19 12.17
C PRO A 18 13.33 -1.29 11.84
N GLY A 19 14.53 -1.87 11.72
CA GLY A 19 15.76 -1.14 11.40
C GLY A 19 16.40 -0.40 12.57
N ILE A 20 15.84 -0.46 13.79
CA ILE A 20 16.41 0.19 14.99
C ILE A 20 17.13 -0.83 15.85
N GLY A 21 18.48 -0.78 15.83
CA GLY A 21 19.33 -1.56 16.73
C GLY A 21 19.64 -0.80 18.04
N ALA A 22 20.29 -1.51 18.98
CA ALA A 22 20.59 -1.01 20.32
C ALA A 22 21.31 0.35 20.35
N LYS A 23 22.27 0.59 19.44
CA LYS A 23 23.01 1.86 19.36
C LYS A 23 22.08 3.04 18.98
N THR A 24 21.21 2.83 18.01
CA THR A 24 20.24 3.84 17.57
C THR A 24 19.17 4.06 18.66
N ALA A 25 18.68 2.97 19.27
CA ALA A 25 17.70 3.05 20.38
C ALA A 25 18.24 3.86 21.57
N ALA A 26 19.50 3.64 21.95
CA ALA A 26 20.14 4.43 23.00
C ALA A 26 20.18 5.93 22.65
N ARG A 27 20.62 6.26 21.41
CA ARG A 27 20.66 7.67 20.97
C ARG A 27 19.27 8.31 20.97
N LEU A 28 18.24 7.61 20.53
CA LEU A 28 16.85 8.10 20.54
C LEU A 28 16.34 8.29 21.98
N ALA A 29 16.63 7.35 22.90
CA ALA A 29 16.19 7.44 24.28
C ALA A 29 16.79 8.66 25.00
N PHE A 30 18.09 8.92 24.81
CA PHE A 30 18.73 10.12 25.36
C PHE A 30 18.20 11.41 24.71
N PHE A 31 17.95 11.40 23.40
CA PHE A 31 17.31 12.54 22.74
C PHE A 31 15.94 12.85 23.34
N CYS A 32 15.10 11.83 23.57
CA CYS A 32 13.80 12.03 24.19
C CYS A 32 13.92 12.57 25.63
N MET A 33 14.94 12.19 26.38
CA MET A 33 15.21 12.72 27.72
C MET A 33 15.51 14.23 27.70
N ASP A 34 16.16 14.71 26.65
CA ASP A 34 16.53 16.12 26.48
C ASP A 34 15.40 16.97 25.85
N MET A 35 14.31 16.34 25.38
CA MET A 35 13.14 17.04 24.86
C MET A 35 12.37 17.75 25.97
N ARG A 36 11.63 18.80 25.60
CA ARG A 36 10.66 19.41 26.53
C ARG A 36 9.51 18.44 26.80
N GLU A 37 8.98 18.44 27.99
CA GLU A 37 7.88 17.56 28.39
C GLU A 37 6.66 17.66 27.43
N GLU A 38 6.32 18.87 26.96
CA GLU A 38 5.24 19.13 26.01
C GLU A 38 5.45 18.41 24.68
N ASP A 39 6.71 18.39 24.18
CA ASP A 39 7.06 17.73 22.92
C ASP A 39 6.99 16.20 23.07
N VAL A 40 7.41 15.68 24.24
CA VAL A 40 7.27 14.25 24.56
C VAL A 40 5.80 13.84 24.62
N LEU A 41 4.95 14.61 25.28
CA LEU A 41 3.51 14.34 25.34
C LEU A 41 2.86 14.39 23.95
N THR A 42 3.23 15.37 23.14
CA THR A 42 2.74 15.50 21.77
C THR A 42 3.13 14.30 20.93
N PHE A 43 4.37 13.84 21.03
CA PHE A 43 4.85 12.66 20.31
C PHE A 43 4.13 11.38 20.76
N ALA A 44 4.00 11.18 22.07
CA ALA A 44 3.28 10.03 22.63
C ALA A 44 1.80 10.02 22.19
N ASN A 45 1.12 11.16 22.25
CA ASN A 45 -0.26 11.28 21.81
C ASN A 45 -0.41 11.02 20.31
N SER A 46 0.53 11.45 19.48
CA SER A 46 0.51 11.18 18.03
C SER A 46 0.58 9.68 17.73
N LEU A 47 1.40 8.92 18.47
CA LEU A 47 1.46 7.46 18.35
C LEU A 47 0.13 6.79 18.74
N ILE A 48 -0.46 7.26 19.85
CA ILE A 48 -1.72 6.73 20.36
C ILE A 48 -2.86 7.01 19.38
N SER A 49 -2.99 8.25 18.88
CA SER A 49 -4.01 8.66 17.92
C SER A 49 -3.88 7.89 16.62
N CYS A 50 -2.67 7.75 16.07
CA CYS A 50 -2.44 6.98 14.86
C CYS A 50 -2.95 5.52 14.99
N LYS A 51 -2.79 4.90 16.16
CA LYS A 51 -3.26 3.53 16.40
C LYS A 51 -4.76 3.45 16.69
N ARG A 52 -5.33 4.45 17.37
CA ARG A 52 -6.70 4.41 17.88
C ARG A 52 -7.71 4.97 16.87
N ASP A 53 -7.34 6.05 16.18
CA ASP A 53 -8.28 6.86 15.42
C ASP A 53 -8.28 6.47 13.92
N LEU A 54 -7.33 5.61 13.49
CA LEU A 54 -7.28 5.06 12.14
C LEU A 54 -7.85 3.64 12.08
N HIS A 55 -8.66 3.40 11.06
CA HIS A 55 -9.21 2.09 10.73
C HIS A 55 -9.21 1.88 9.21
N MET A 56 -9.61 0.70 8.79
CA MET A 56 -9.73 0.39 7.37
C MET A 56 -11.12 0.74 6.87
N CYS A 57 -11.19 1.42 5.73
CA CYS A 57 -12.46 1.72 5.06
C CYS A 57 -13.20 0.42 4.73
N SER A 58 -14.47 0.34 5.14
CA SER A 58 -15.32 -0.83 4.92
C SER A 58 -15.55 -1.15 3.44
N VAL A 59 -15.39 -0.15 2.55
CA VAL A 59 -15.62 -0.30 1.10
C VAL A 59 -14.34 -0.72 0.37
N CYS A 60 -13.21 -0.04 0.59
CA CYS A 60 -12.02 -0.22 -0.23
C CYS A 60 -10.79 -0.73 0.51
N GLY A 61 -10.84 -0.85 1.84
CA GLY A 61 -9.71 -1.26 2.66
C GLY A 61 -8.63 -0.18 2.84
N ASN A 62 -8.81 1.05 2.36
CA ASN A 62 -7.85 2.12 2.61
C ASN A 62 -7.85 2.55 4.08
N VAL A 63 -6.71 3.04 4.57
CA VAL A 63 -6.60 3.60 5.94
C VAL A 63 -7.30 4.95 5.99
N THR A 64 -8.16 5.14 7.00
CA THR A 64 -9.01 6.32 7.13
C THR A 64 -9.41 6.60 8.57
N GLN A 65 -9.91 7.82 8.83
CA GLN A 65 -10.58 8.20 10.09
C GLN A 65 -12.10 8.13 9.99
N GLU A 66 -12.65 8.22 8.79
CA GLU A 66 -14.09 8.20 8.53
C GLU A 66 -14.45 6.99 7.66
N ASP A 67 -15.62 6.39 7.86
CA ASP A 67 -16.08 5.25 7.08
C ASP A 67 -17.44 5.54 6.41
N PRO A 68 -17.49 5.49 5.06
CA PRO A 68 -16.40 5.20 4.13
C PRO A 68 -15.35 6.33 4.03
N CYS A 69 -14.15 5.99 3.56
CA CYS A 69 -13.07 6.98 3.40
C CYS A 69 -13.45 8.09 2.40
N GLU A 70 -12.73 9.22 2.46
CA GLU A 70 -12.96 10.40 1.61
C GLU A 70 -13.04 10.04 0.11
N ILE A 71 -12.21 9.12 -0.36
CA ILE A 71 -12.21 8.69 -1.77
C ILE A 71 -13.49 7.94 -2.13
N CYS A 72 -13.94 7.04 -1.27
CA CYS A 72 -15.19 6.27 -1.50
C CYS A 72 -16.43 7.13 -1.35
N ALA A 73 -16.40 8.14 -0.48
CA ALA A 73 -17.50 9.07 -0.24
C ALA A 73 -17.61 10.16 -1.31
N ASP A 74 -16.55 10.45 -2.06
CA ASP A 74 -16.52 11.51 -3.07
C ASP A 74 -17.39 11.16 -4.28
N PRO A 75 -18.50 11.89 -4.51
CA PRO A 75 -19.40 11.63 -5.65
C PRO A 75 -18.81 12.03 -7.00
N THR A 76 -17.70 12.74 -7.04
CA THR A 76 -17.05 13.18 -8.28
C THR A 76 -16.13 12.10 -8.86
N ARG A 77 -15.88 11.01 -8.15
CA ARG A 77 -15.05 9.90 -8.58
C ARG A 77 -15.73 9.06 -9.67
N ASP A 78 -14.93 8.60 -10.63
CA ASP A 78 -15.36 7.65 -11.66
C ASP A 78 -15.57 6.25 -11.04
N ARG A 79 -16.83 5.90 -10.77
CA ARG A 79 -17.21 4.62 -10.17
C ARG A 79 -17.06 3.42 -11.12
N THR A 80 -16.85 3.69 -12.41
CA THR A 80 -16.71 2.64 -13.42
C THR A 80 -15.36 1.92 -13.37
N LYS A 81 -14.37 2.47 -12.64
CA LYS A 81 -13.00 1.96 -12.59
C LYS A 81 -12.53 1.77 -11.15
N ILE A 82 -11.95 0.60 -10.90
CA ILE A 82 -11.31 0.28 -9.61
C ILE A 82 -9.84 -0.04 -9.86
N LEU A 83 -8.96 0.72 -9.21
CA LEU A 83 -7.53 0.45 -9.19
C LEU A 83 -7.18 -0.37 -7.95
N VAL A 84 -6.68 -1.57 -8.16
CA VAL A 84 -6.35 -2.54 -7.10
C VAL A 84 -4.87 -2.44 -6.77
N VAL A 85 -4.57 -2.16 -5.51
CA VAL A 85 -3.20 -2.00 -4.97
C VAL A 85 -2.93 -2.99 -3.84
N GLU A 86 -1.66 -3.20 -3.52
CA GLU A 86 -1.25 -4.10 -2.43
C GLU A 86 -1.44 -3.48 -1.05
N ASP A 87 -1.11 -2.19 -0.91
CA ASP A 87 -1.03 -1.49 0.38
C ASP A 87 -1.69 -0.10 0.31
N ALA A 88 -2.17 0.40 1.44
CA ALA A 88 -2.75 1.74 1.52
C ALA A 88 -1.76 2.87 1.16
N ARG A 89 -0.45 2.63 1.34
CA ARG A 89 0.61 3.57 0.93
C ARG A 89 0.66 3.76 -0.59
N ASP A 90 0.26 2.75 -1.34
CA ASP A 90 0.17 2.83 -2.81
C ASP A 90 -0.96 3.77 -3.21
N VAL A 91 -2.11 3.74 -2.51
CA VAL A 91 -3.20 4.70 -2.71
C VAL A 91 -2.68 6.13 -2.54
N MET A 92 -1.95 6.39 -1.44
CA MET A 92 -1.38 7.73 -1.18
C MET A 92 -0.40 8.16 -2.27
N SER A 93 0.34 7.22 -2.86
CA SER A 93 1.28 7.48 -3.94
C SER A 93 0.56 7.80 -5.25
N MET A 94 -0.52 7.10 -5.55
CA MET A 94 -1.36 7.35 -6.73
C MET A 94 -2.12 8.67 -6.61
N GLU A 95 -2.67 9.00 -5.45
CA GLU A 95 -3.40 10.26 -5.22
C GLU A 95 -2.50 11.51 -5.36
N ARG A 96 -1.19 11.39 -5.12
CA ARG A 96 -0.24 12.50 -5.35
C ARG A 96 -0.20 12.96 -6.80
N MET A 97 -0.48 12.10 -7.77
CA MET A 97 -0.53 12.46 -9.19
C MET A 97 -1.73 13.37 -9.52
N LYS A 98 -2.84 13.27 -8.75
CA LYS A 98 -4.11 13.99 -8.95
C LYS A 98 -4.82 13.72 -10.29
N GLU A 99 -4.27 12.84 -11.12
CA GLU A 99 -4.79 12.51 -12.46
C GLU A 99 -5.77 11.34 -12.46
N TYR A 100 -5.59 10.37 -11.54
CA TYR A 100 -6.50 9.25 -11.43
C TYR A 100 -7.77 9.65 -10.66
N LYS A 101 -8.92 9.49 -11.29
CA LYS A 101 -10.22 9.87 -10.72
C LYS A 101 -11.11 8.67 -10.38
N GLY A 102 -10.63 7.45 -10.62
CA GLY A 102 -11.36 6.23 -10.26
C GLY A 102 -11.33 5.92 -8.76
N LEU A 103 -11.91 4.78 -8.41
CA LEU A 103 -11.90 4.24 -7.06
C LEU A 103 -10.70 3.33 -6.84
N TYR A 104 -10.42 3.03 -5.58
CA TYR A 104 -9.33 2.11 -5.19
C TYR A 104 -9.86 0.87 -4.49
N HIS A 105 -9.04 -0.17 -4.45
CA HIS A 105 -9.21 -1.33 -3.59
C HIS A 105 -7.86 -1.80 -3.08
N VAL A 106 -7.72 -1.93 -1.76
CA VAL A 106 -6.48 -2.33 -1.09
C VAL A 106 -6.56 -3.79 -0.70
N LEU A 107 -5.61 -4.60 -1.18
CA LEU A 107 -5.53 -6.04 -0.91
C LEU A 107 -4.96 -6.37 0.46
N HIS A 108 -4.16 -5.49 1.05
CA HIS A 108 -3.37 -5.72 2.28
C HIS A 108 -2.38 -6.87 2.16
N GLY A 109 -1.81 -7.08 0.99
CA GLY A 109 -0.81 -8.10 0.71
C GLY A 109 -0.87 -8.63 -0.71
N VAL A 110 -0.10 -9.68 -0.93
CA VAL A 110 -0.03 -10.44 -2.18
C VAL A 110 -0.07 -11.93 -1.90
N LEU A 111 -0.44 -12.72 -2.89
CA LEU A 111 -0.34 -14.18 -2.81
C LEU A 111 1.13 -14.59 -2.72
N SER A 112 1.49 -15.28 -1.66
CA SER A 112 2.84 -15.80 -1.43
C SER A 112 2.77 -17.22 -0.86
N PRO A 113 2.77 -18.25 -1.71
CA PRO A 113 2.74 -19.64 -1.24
C PRO A 113 3.95 -19.99 -0.35
N MET A 114 5.08 -19.32 -0.57
CA MET A 114 6.29 -19.55 0.24
C MET A 114 6.14 -19.01 1.67
N GLU A 115 5.37 -17.93 1.85
CA GLU A 115 5.05 -17.34 3.16
C GLU A 115 3.72 -17.85 3.71
N GLY A 116 3.05 -18.76 3.01
CA GLY A 116 1.77 -19.32 3.39
C GLY A 116 0.58 -18.39 3.19
N THR A 117 0.75 -17.26 2.46
CA THR A 117 -0.32 -16.29 2.21
C THR A 117 -1.17 -16.75 1.03
N GLY A 118 -2.41 -17.14 1.31
CA GLY A 118 -3.42 -17.55 0.32
C GLY A 118 -4.43 -16.46 -0.02
N PRO A 119 -5.40 -16.77 -0.89
CA PRO A 119 -6.44 -15.81 -1.30
C PRO A 119 -7.34 -15.33 -0.15
N ASP A 120 -7.49 -16.13 0.90
CA ASP A 120 -8.33 -15.81 2.05
C ASP A 120 -7.61 -14.91 3.07
N ASP A 121 -6.28 -14.79 2.97
CA ASP A 121 -5.46 -13.98 3.87
C ASP A 121 -5.35 -12.52 3.41
N ILE A 122 -5.77 -12.23 2.18
CA ILE A 122 -5.76 -10.88 1.60
C ILE A 122 -7.17 -10.48 1.15
N ASN A 123 -7.40 -9.18 0.96
CA ASN A 123 -8.72 -8.61 0.79
C ASN A 123 -9.31 -8.83 -0.63
N ILE A 124 -9.36 -10.07 -1.11
CA ILE A 124 -9.94 -10.43 -2.42
C ILE A 124 -11.46 -10.57 -2.32
N THR A 125 -11.98 -11.19 -1.27
CA THR A 125 -13.42 -11.47 -1.13
C THR A 125 -14.25 -10.18 -1.18
N SER A 126 -13.81 -9.11 -0.53
CA SER A 126 -14.52 -7.82 -0.58
C SER A 126 -14.40 -7.16 -1.96
N LEU A 127 -13.29 -7.35 -2.69
CA LEU A 127 -13.19 -6.93 -4.08
C LEU A 127 -14.28 -7.59 -4.93
N ILE A 128 -14.38 -8.93 -4.87
CA ILE A 128 -15.37 -9.67 -5.66
C ILE A 128 -16.79 -9.26 -5.31
N THR A 129 -17.10 -9.03 -4.04
CA THR A 129 -18.40 -8.51 -3.62
C THR A 129 -18.67 -7.14 -4.25
N ARG A 130 -17.69 -6.27 -4.28
CA ARG A 130 -17.77 -4.92 -4.83
C ARG A 130 -17.94 -4.92 -6.36
N LEU A 131 -17.40 -5.92 -7.04
CA LEU A 131 -17.54 -6.09 -8.49
C LEU A 131 -18.93 -6.59 -8.93
N GLN A 132 -19.86 -6.84 -8.00
CA GLN A 132 -21.27 -7.08 -8.31
C GLN A 132 -22.01 -5.78 -8.66
N ASP A 133 -21.43 -4.62 -8.41
CA ASP A 133 -21.96 -3.34 -8.84
C ASP A 133 -21.88 -3.23 -10.37
N PRO A 134 -23.04 -3.09 -11.07
CA PRO A 134 -23.08 -3.04 -12.53
C PRO A 134 -22.42 -1.79 -13.14
N GLU A 135 -22.11 -0.79 -12.35
CA GLU A 135 -21.38 0.40 -12.82
C GLU A 135 -19.89 0.07 -13.07
N VAL A 136 -19.34 -0.92 -12.38
CA VAL A 136 -17.92 -1.27 -12.51
C VAL A 136 -17.67 -2.05 -13.80
N ASN A 137 -16.90 -1.48 -14.71
CA ASN A 137 -16.59 -2.09 -16.00
C ASN A 137 -15.08 -2.27 -16.25
N GLU A 138 -14.21 -1.68 -15.42
CA GLU A 138 -12.77 -1.89 -15.50
C GLU A 138 -12.12 -2.05 -14.12
N VAL A 139 -11.29 -3.09 -13.99
CA VAL A 139 -10.37 -3.28 -12.87
C VAL A 139 -8.94 -3.11 -13.38
N ILE A 140 -8.23 -2.14 -12.80
CA ILE A 140 -6.83 -1.85 -13.10
C ILE A 140 -5.99 -2.48 -12.01
N ILE A 141 -5.18 -3.49 -12.31
CA ILE A 141 -4.32 -4.13 -11.34
C ILE A 141 -3.00 -3.37 -11.25
N ALA A 142 -2.69 -2.89 -10.06
CA ALA A 142 -1.52 -2.07 -9.74
C ALA A 142 -0.67 -2.71 -8.62
N THR A 143 -0.59 -4.05 -8.61
CA THR A 143 0.36 -4.76 -7.75
C THR A 143 1.79 -4.52 -8.23
N ASN A 144 2.77 -4.62 -7.31
CA ASN A 144 4.18 -4.43 -7.63
C ASN A 144 4.67 -5.42 -8.71
N ALA A 145 5.74 -5.07 -9.42
CA ALA A 145 6.35 -5.91 -10.45
C ALA A 145 7.27 -7.00 -9.85
N THR A 146 6.86 -7.61 -8.73
CA THR A 146 7.50 -8.76 -8.10
C THR A 146 6.85 -10.06 -8.59
N ALA A 147 7.49 -11.22 -8.35
CA ALA A 147 6.92 -12.51 -8.70
C ALA A 147 5.55 -12.75 -8.03
N GLU A 148 5.43 -12.37 -6.76
CA GLU A 148 4.20 -12.46 -5.97
C GLU A 148 3.12 -11.49 -6.49
N GLY A 149 3.50 -10.26 -6.82
CA GLY A 149 2.60 -9.26 -7.39
C GLY A 149 2.08 -9.68 -8.78
N GLU A 150 2.92 -10.29 -9.62
CA GLU A 150 2.52 -10.84 -10.92
C GLU A 150 1.59 -12.06 -10.74
N ALA A 151 1.92 -12.98 -9.82
CA ALA A 151 1.07 -14.12 -9.51
C ALA A 151 -0.32 -13.68 -9.03
N THR A 152 -0.35 -12.68 -8.14
CA THR A 152 -1.59 -12.06 -7.64
C THR A 152 -2.39 -11.43 -8.77
N ALA A 153 -1.74 -10.68 -9.66
CA ALA A 153 -2.38 -10.08 -10.83
C ALA A 153 -2.99 -11.14 -11.76
N MET A 154 -2.27 -12.21 -12.04
CA MET A 154 -2.78 -13.32 -12.86
C MET A 154 -3.97 -14.02 -12.20
N TYR A 155 -3.90 -14.24 -10.89
CA TYR A 155 -5.01 -14.84 -10.13
C TYR A 155 -6.26 -13.97 -10.20
N LEU A 156 -6.15 -12.67 -9.89
CA LEU A 156 -7.26 -11.73 -9.96
C LEU A 156 -7.84 -11.64 -11.38
N SER A 157 -6.98 -11.59 -12.41
CA SER A 157 -7.42 -11.57 -13.81
C SER A 157 -8.28 -12.78 -14.17
N ARG A 158 -7.87 -13.99 -13.75
CA ARG A 158 -8.64 -15.22 -13.98
C ARG A 158 -9.97 -15.24 -13.24
N LEU A 159 -9.99 -14.65 -12.05
CA LEU A 159 -11.19 -14.60 -11.20
C LEU A 159 -12.21 -13.57 -11.71
N ILE A 160 -11.76 -12.42 -12.23
CA ILE A 160 -12.61 -11.29 -12.60
C ILE A 160 -13.10 -11.36 -14.05
N LYS A 161 -12.26 -11.79 -15.00
CA LYS A 161 -12.62 -11.82 -16.43
C LYS A 161 -13.92 -12.58 -16.76
N PRO A 162 -14.26 -13.72 -16.10
CA PRO A 162 -15.52 -14.42 -16.39
C PRO A 162 -16.77 -13.59 -16.11
N ALA A 163 -16.68 -12.55 -15.26
CA ALA A 163 -17.79 -11.62 -15.00
C ALA A 163 -17.98 -10.56 -16.12
N GLY A 164 -17.18 -10.61 -17.18
CA GLY A 164 -17.26 -9.65 -18.30
C GLY A 164 -16.61 -8.29 -18.01
N ILE A 165 -15.95 -8.13 -16.86
CA ILE A 165 -15.27 -6.89 -16.47
C ILE A 165 -13.90 -6.84 -17.17
N LYS A 166 -13.57 -5.68 -17.73
CA LYS A 166 -12.25 -5.43 -18.33
C LYS A 166 -11.18 -5.43 -17.23
N VAL A 167 -10.15 -6.24 -17.39
CA VAL A 167 -9.01 -6.29 -16.48
C VAL A 167 -7.78 -5.79 -17.21
N THR A 168 -7.19 -4.73 -16.68
CA THR A 168 -5.95 -4.12 -17.17
C THR A 168 -4.87 -4.13 -16.10
N ARG A 169 -3.62 -3.87 -16.49
CA ARG A 169 -2.48 -3.77 -15.60
C ARG A 169 -1.70 -2.50 -15.90
N LEU A 170 -1.05 -1.93 -14.88
CA LEU A 170 -0.14 -0.81 -15.12
C LEU A 170 0.94 -1.22 -16.12
N ALA A 171 1.28 -0.29 -17.01
CA ALA A 171 2.36 -0.50 -17.97
C ALA A 171 3.69 -0.68 -17.25
N HIS A 172 4.48 -1.64 -17.72
CA HIS A 172 5.86 -1.86 -17.28
C HIS A 172 6.81 -1.34 -18.36
N GLY A 173 7.93 -0.77 -17.96
CA GLY A 173 8.92 -0.29 -18.90
C GLY A 173 9.88 0.71 -18.29
N LEU A 174 10.55 1.47 -19.17
CA LEU A 174 11.52 2.50 -18.77
C LEU A 174 10.84 3.65 -18.03
N ALA A 175 11.44 4.08 -16.93
CA ALA A 175 10.98 5.26 -16.22
C ALA A 175 11.24 6.53 -17.06
N VAL A 176 10.31 7.48 -16.99
CA VAL A 176 10.47 8.77 -17.67
C VAL A 176 11.71 9.48 -17.15
N GLY A 177 12.61 9.90 -18.07
CA GLY A 177 13.87 10.57 -17.75
C GLY A 177 15.01 9.61 -17.37
N SER A 178 14.83 8.29 -17.49
CA SER A 178 15.94 7.34 -17.36
C SER A 178 16.63 7.08 -18.70
N ASP A 179 17.93 6.87 -18.66
CA ASP A 179 18.71 6.45 -19.83
C ASP A 179 18.61 4.92 -20.00
N ILE A 180 18.49 4.48 -21.25
CA ILE A 180 18.39 3.05 -21.61
C ILE A 180 19.61 2.26 -21.13
N GLU A 181 20.79 2.91 -21.12
CA GLU A 181 22.07 2.30 -20.74
C GLU A 181 22.06 1.75 -19.29
N TYR A 182 21.28 2.36 -18.39
CA TYR A 182 21.22 1.96 -16.97
C TYR A 182 20.05 1.03 -16.63
N ALA A 183 19.24 0.68 -17.62
CA ALA A 183 18.14 -0.25 -17.39
C ALA A 183 18.62 -1.70 -17.40
N ASP A 184 18.08 -2.50 -16.48
CA ASP A 184 18.33 -3.93 -16.47
C ASP A 184 17.65 -4.65 -17.65
N GLU A 185 18.12 -5.86 -17.97
CA GLU A 185 17.66 -6.65 -19.12
C GLU A 185 16.14 -6.94 -19.06
N MET A 186 15.59 -7.19 -17.86
CA MET A 186 14.18 -7.49 -17.71
C MET A 186 13.31 -6.24 -17.95
N THR A 187 13.73 -5.08 -17.46
CA THR A 187 13.09 -3.79 -17.72
C THR A 187 13.07 -3.47 -19.22
N LEU A 188 14.19 -3.69 -19.92
CA LEU A 188 14.27 -3.51 -21.36
C LEU A 188 13.36 -4.48 -22.13
N PHE A 189 13.35 -5.74 -21.73
CA PHE A 189 12.48 -6.75 -22.32
C PHE A 189 11.00 -6.34 -22.18
N ARG A 190 10.57 -5.97 -20.98
CA ARG A 190 9.20 -5.51 -20.70
C ARG A 190 8.83 -4.22 -21.46
N ALA A 191 9.78 -3.31 -21.62
CA ALA A 191 9.57 -2.09 -22.41
C ALA A 191 9.34 -2.41 -23.90
N ILE A 192 10.07 -3.38 -24.45
CA ILE A 192 9.90 -3.83 -25.84
C ILE A 192 8.56 -4.56 -26.02
N GLU A 193 8.18 -5.45 -25.08
CA GLU A 193 6.88 -6.13 -25.13
C GLU A 193 5.72 -5.14 -25.06
N GLY A 194 5.81 -4.16 -24.13
CA GLY A 194 4.77 -3.15 -23.87
C GLY A 194 4.80 -1.95 -24.83
N ARG A 195 5.63 -1.96 -25.90
CA ARG A 195 5.72 -0.85 -26.85
C ARG A 195 4.39 -0.52 -27.49
N ARG A 196 4.16 0.76 -27.72
CA ARG A 196 2.95 1.27 -28.38
C ARG A 196 3.30 1.87 -29.73
N GLU A 197 2.35 1.83 -30.65
CA GLU A 197 2.40 2.61 -31.89
C GLU A 197 2.30 4.10 -31.59
N LEU A 198 3.08 4.91 -32.32
CA LEU A 198 3.13 6.38 -32.17
C LEU A 198 2.03 7.05 -32.97
#